data_4258b66abd338f28f09027740ae0b918
#
_entry.id   4258b66abd338f28f09027740ae0b918
#
_cell.length_a   1.000
_cell.length_b   1.000
_cell.length_c   1.000
_cell.angle_alpha   90.00
_cell.angle_beta   90.00
_cell.angle_gamma   90.00
#
_symmetry.space_group_name_H-M   'P 1'
#
loop_
_entity.id
_entity.type
_entity.pdbx_description
1 polymer ?
#
loop_
_entity_poly.entity_id
_entity_poly.type
_entity_poly.pdbx_seq_one_letter_code
_entity_poly.pdbx_strand_id
1 'polypeptide(L)'
;MLKMGIIGLGKMGEIHANWMTPENQLKLVAACERNPQRVEQLKEKYSINMYTDVDEFLKKEKDLDFAVIVTTHESHEDLTVKCLNAGVNVIVEKPMTMTLDSAQRMVEAAEKTKKHLFVHQSSRWDREFVALQETIASGKLGKILQIESKATFCDEGWPQWGVEGAANPWRVKAQYGGGMLFDWGPHLVDQILLLMGKEPKGVFGVLQSGVWSQEVDDYFFAALVYDDVLCQIECSNNARIPAPRWHVIGSKGTFYVEGKEEPFWGNVVISYVKDNNERIVEKQTLVDVKESGIEGGFYRDLVPFLEGKKPNFVSMYEALNVVKVLELIKKSSEASQYIHVD
;
A
#
# COMPACT_ATOMS: atom_id res chain seq x y z
N MET A 1 -18.05 9.70 -16.27
CA MET A 1 -17.05 8.63 -16.07
C MET A 1 -15.68 9.18 -16.38
N LEU A 2 -14.73 9.01 -15.47
CA LEU A 2 -13.34 9.40 -15.69
C LEU A 2 -12.66 8.43 -16.68
N LYS A 3 -11.88 8.99 -17.61
CA LYS A 3 -11.10 8.24 -18.58
C LYS A 3 -9.76 7.86 -17.97
N MET A 4 -9.52 6.56 -17.79
CA MET A 4 -8.34 6.00 -17.16
C MET A 4 -7.40 5.39 -18.21
N GLY A 5 -6.11 5.63 -18.05
CA GLY A 5 -5.07 4.94 -18.79
C GLY A 5 -4.16 4.17 -17.82
N ILE A 6 -3.64 3.01 -18.22
CA ILE A 6 -2.71 2.21 -17.40
C ILE A 6 -1.33 2.19 -18.06
N ILE A 7 -0.28 2.41 -17.27
CA ILE A 7 1.11 2.22 -17.65
C ILE A 7 1.65 1.03 -16.86
N GLY A 8 1.97 -0.08 -17.55
CA GLY A 8 2.31 -1.36 -16.94
C GLY A 8 1.08 -2.27 -16.79
N LEU A 9 0.71 -2.97 -17.85
CA LEU A 9 -0.45 -3.89 -17.83
C LEU A 9 -0.01 -5.34 -17.54
N GLY A 10 0.80 -5.50 -16.47
CA GLY A 10 1.13 -6.78 -15.85
C GLY A 10 -0.03 -7.33 -15.03
N LYS A 11 0.21 -8.36 -14.19
CA LYS A 11 -0.82 -8.97 -13.34
C LYS A 11 -1.53 -7.93 -12.45
N MET A 12 -0.77 -7.03 -11.77
CA MET A 12 -1.40 -5.96 -10.99
C MET A 12 -2.14 -4.95 -11.88
N GLY A 13 -1.58 -4.58 -13.04
CA GLY A 13 -2.27 -3.70 -13.98
C GLY A 13 -3.61 -4.27 -14.45
N GLU A 14 -3.71 -5.58 -14.65
CA GLU A 14 -4.99 -6.24 -14.96
C GLU A 14 -5.96 -6.23 -13.78
N ILE A 15 -5.48 -6.34 -12.56
CA ILE A 15 -6.30 -6.18 -11.34
C ILE A 15 -6.85 -4.76 -11.27
N HIS A 16 -6.02 -3.74 -11.49
CA HIS A 16 -6.47 -2.35 -11.57
C HIS A 16 -7.51 -2.12 -12.68
N ALA A 17 -7.30 -2.73 -13.86
CA ALA A 17 -8.26 -2.65 -14.96
C ALA A 17 -9.64 -3.20 -14.58
N ASN A 18 -9.70 -4.25 -13.77
CA ASN A 18 -10.96 -4.85 -13.30
C ASN A 18 -11.76 -3.92 -12.35
N TRP A 19 -11.11 -2.97 -11.70
CA TRP A 19 -11.77 -1.97 -10.84
C TRP A 19 -12.23 -0.71 -11.60
N MET A 20 -11.81 -0.54 -12.86
CA MET A 20 -12.22 0.58 -13.71
C MET A 20 -13.55 0.27 -14.39
N THR A 21 -14.61 0.28 -13.60
CA THR A 21 -15.96 -0.13 -14.02
C THR A 21 -16.93 1.05 -14.03
N PRO A 22 -18.06 0.93 -14.76
CA PRO A 22 -19.11 1.93 -14.74
C PRO A 22 -19.69 2.20 -13.34
N GLU A 23 -19.75 1.18 -12.47
CA GLU A 23 -20.19 1.30 -11.08
C GLU A 23 -19.30 2.24 -10.28
N ASN A 24 -17.99 2.20 -10.53
CA ASN A 24 -17.01 3.12 -9.95
C ASN A 24 -16.91 4.45 -10.72
N GLN A 25 -17.74 4.65 -11.76
CA GLN A 25 -17.71 5.79 -12.66
C GLN A 25 -16.37 5.96 -13.39
N LEU A 26 -15.67 4.86 -13.65
CA LEU A 26 -14.37 4.81 -14.32
C LEU A 26 -14.46 4.03 -15.62
N LYS A 27 -13.63 4.41 -16.59
CA LYS A 27 -13.54 3.73 -17.87
C LYS A 27 -12.07 3.61 -18.30
N LEU A 28 -11.56 2.41 -18.40
CA LEU A 28 -10.28 2.15 -19.04
C LEU A 28 -10.40 2.43 -20.54
N VAL A 29 -9.57 3.33 -21.07
CA VAL A 29 -9.60 3.73 -22.49
C VAL A 29 -8.29 3.41 -23.22
N ALA A 30 -7.17 3.33 -22.50
CA ALA A 30 -5.88 3.08 -23.10
C ALA A 30 -4.93 2.38 -22.11
N ALA A 31 -3.92 1.67 -22.64
CA ALA A 31 -2.83 1.15 -21.84
C ALA A 31 -1.48 1.22 -22.58
N CYS A 32 -0.40 1.33 -21.80
CA CYS A 32 0.96 1.24 -22.27
C CYS A 32 1.66 0.03 -21.62
N GLU A 33 2.10 -0.92 -22.44
CA GLU A 33 2.85 -2.11 -22.01
C GLU A 33 4.08 -2.28 -22.91
N ARG A 34 5.27 -2.23 -22.30
CA ARG A 34 6.53 -2.25 -23.06
C ARG A 34 6.83 -3.54 -23.79
N ASN A 35 6.21 -4.65 -23.38
CA ASN A 35 6.38 -5.95 -24.05
C ASN A 35 5.42 -6.10 -25.23
N PRO A 36 5.88 -6.06 -26.51
CA PRO A 36 4.99 -6.14 -27.68
C PRO A 36 4.22 -7.46 -27.77
N GLN A 37 4.79 -8.57 -27.31
CA GLN A 37 4.10 -9.86 -27.33
C GLN A 37 2.90 -9.84 -26.38
N ARG A 38 3.07 -9.21 -25.20
CA ARG A 38 2.00 -9.04 -24.26
C ARG A 38 0.92 -8.07 -24.76
N VAL A 39 1.33 -7.01 -25.45
CA VAL A 39 0.38 -6.08 -26.09
C VAL A 39 -0.57 -6.81 -27.05
N GLU A 40 -0.07 -7.73 -27.88
CA GLU A 40 -0.92 -8.50 -28.79
C GLU A 40 -1.92 -9.41 -28.04
N GLN A 41 -1.49 -10.05 -26.96
CA GLN A 41 -2.37 -10.86 -26.10
C GLN A 41 -3.46 -10.01 -25.44
N LEU A 42 -3.10 -8.80 -24.96
CA LEU A 42 -4.02 -7.91 -24.27
C LEU A 42 -5.00 -7.18 -25.20
N LYS A 43 -4.63 -6.97 -26.47
CA LYS A 43 -5.55 -6.43 -27.49
C LYS A 43 -6.78 -7.30 -27.70
N GLU A 44 -6.63 -8.62 -27.63
CA GLU A 44 -7.76 -9.55 -27.73
C GLU A 44 -8.70 -9.46 -26.52
N LYS A 45 -8.12 -9.20 -25.35
CA LYS A 45 -8.86 -9.13 -24.06
C LYS A 45 -9.54 -7.80 -23.84
N TYR A 46 -8.87 -6.70 -24.19
CA TYR A 46 -9.33 -5.34 -23.94
C TYR A 46 -9.54 -4.58 -25.25
N SER A 47 -10.75 -4.07 -25.46
CA SER A 47 -11.08 -3.22 -26.63
C SER A 47 -10.67 -1.77 -26.34
N ILE A 48 -9.37 -1.51 -26.14
CA ILE A 48 -8.79 -0.22 -25.80
C ILE A 48 -7.58 0.08 -26.69
N ASN A 49 -7.15 1.36 -26.68
CA ASN A 49 -5.91 1.73 -27.35
C ASN A 49 -4.70 1.17 -26.59
N MET A 50 -3.77 0.54 -27.32
CA MET A 50 -2.58 -0.08 -26.75
C MET A 50 -1.31 0.52 -27.34
N TYR A 51 -0.35 0.82 -26.47
CA TYR A 51 0.93 1.45 -26.78
C TYR A 51 2.09 0.64 -26.20
N THR A 52 3.26 0.75 -26.81
CA THR A 52 4.52 0.19 -26.27
C THR A 52 5.45 1.29 -25.73
N ASP A 53 5.16 2.54 -26.05
CA ASP A 53 5.94 3.71 -25.67
C ASP A 53 5.08 4.72 -24.92
N VAL A 54 5.58 5.23 -23.77
CA VAL A 54 4.83 6.14 -22.89
C VAL A 54 4.69 7.54 -23.51
N ASP A 55 5.67 8.00 -24.31
CA ASP A 55 5.59 9.32 -24.96
C ASP A 55 4.54 9.29 -26.06
N GLU A 56 4.45 8.18 -26.81
CA GLU A 56 3.39 7.99 -27.78
C GLU A 56 2.01 7.92 -27.10
N PHE A 57 1.90 7.14 -26.01
CA PHE A 57 0.69 7.04 -25.19
C PHE A 57 0.20 8.42 -24.76
N LEU A 58 1.05 9.23 -24.10
CA LEU A 58 0.69 10.57 -23.62
C LEU A 58 0.41 11.55 -24.76
N LYS A 59 1.07 11.41 -25.91
CA LYS A 59 0.83 12.25 -27.10
C LYS A 59 -0.50 11.96 -27.77
N LYS A 60 -0.96 10.70 -27.73
CA LYS A 60 -2.20 10.26 -28.40
C LYS A 60 -3.43 10.40 -27.51
N GLU A 61 -3.28 10.08 -26.21
CA GLU A 61 -4.36 10.04 -25.22
C GLU A 61 -4.47 11.34 -24.43
N LYS A 62 -4.77 12.45 -25.12
CA LYS A 62 -4.81 13.80 -24.53
C LYS A 62 -6.00 14.05 -23.59
N ASP A 63 -7.03 13.22 -23.67
CA ASP A 63 -8.26 13.36 -22.90
C ASP A 63 -8.30 12.47 -21.66
N LEU A 64 -7.15 11.95 -21.22
CA LEU A 64 -7.07 11.15 -19.98
C LEU A 64 -7.31 12.02 -18.75
N ASP A 65 -8.21 11.57 -17.89
CA ASP A 65 -8.36 12.14 -16.55
C ASP A 65 -7.25 11.66 -15.61
N PHE A 66 -6.92 10.36 -15.67
CA PHE A 66 -5.85 9.75 -14.86
C PHE A 66 -5.01 8.74 -15.65
N ALA A 67 -3.71 8.77 -15.39
CA ALA A 67 -2.77 7.70 -15.69
C ALA A 67 -2.49 6.88 -14.42
N VAL A 68 -2.66 5.57 -14.50
CA VAL A 68 -2.37 4.63 -13.39
C VAL A 68 -1.04 3.94 -13.68
N ILE A 69 -0.05 4.15 -12.83
CA ILE A 69 1.30 3.62 -12.99
C ILE A 69 1.43 2.35 -12.15
N VAL A 70 1.62 1.22 -12.81
CA VAL A 70 1.67 -0.13 -12.22
C VAL A 70 2.89 -0.87 -12.77
N THR A 71 4.04 -0.30 -12.57
CA THR A 71 5.33 -0.79 -13.05
C THR A 71 6.20 -1.28 -11.89
N THR A 72 7.45 -1.59 -12.13
CA THR A 72 8.43 -1.84 -11.08
C THR A 72 8.84 -0.53 -10.40
N HIS A 73 9.17 -0.59 -9.11
CA HIS A 73 9.25 0.58 -8.20
C HIS A 73 10.24 1.65 -8.66
N GLU A 74 11.35 1.26 -9.31
CA GLU A 74 12.40 2.17 -9.79
C GLU A 74 11.90 3.14 -10.87
N SER A 75 10.83 2.79 -11.57
CA SER A 75 10.28 3.61 -12.65
C SER A 75 9.14 4.54 -12.21
N HIS A 76 8.68 4.46 -10.98
CA HIS A 76 7.52 5.21 -10.49
C HIS A 76 7.74 6.73 -10.55
N GLU A 77 8.93 7.23 -10.16
CA GLU A 77 9.24 8.66 -10.19
C GLU A 77 9.18 9.20 -11.61
N ASP A 78 9.99 8.64 -12.52
CA ASP A 78 10.13 9.16 -13.89
C ASP A 78 8.79 9.16 -14.63
N LEU A 79 8.02 8.08 -14.50
CA LEU A 79 6.72 7.96 -15.14
C LEU A 79 5.68 8.91 -14.53
N THR A 80 5.69 9.08 -13.21
CA THR A 80 4.80 10.02 -12.51
C THR A 80 5.09 11.46 -12.94
N VAL A 81 6.34 11.89 -12.88
CA VAL A 81 6.75 13.25 -13.28
C VAL A 81 6.42 13.50 -14.76
N LYS A 82 6.65 12.51 -15.62
CA LYS A 82 6.31 12.60 -17.06
C LYS A 82 4.80 12.79 -17.28
N CYS A 83 3.96 12.00 -16.63
CA CYS A 83 2.50 12.11 -16.74
C CYS A 83 1.97 13.45 -16.20
N LEU A 84 2.44 13.88 -15.03
CA LEU A 84 2.05 15.17 -14.43
C LEU A 84 2.43 16.34 -15.34
N ASN A 85 3.66 16.34 -15.91
CA ASN A 85 4.12 17.36 -16.85
C ASN A 85 3.35 17.35 -18.18
N ALA A 86 2.80 16.19 -18.58
CA ALA A 86 1.88 16.10 -19.72
C ALA A 86 0.46 16.60 -19.41
N GLY A 87 0.20 17.01 -18.16
CA GLY A 87 -1.10 17.53 -17.72
C GLY A 87 -2.12 16.47 -17.32
N VAL A 88 -1.70 15.24 -17.06
CA VAL A 88 -2.54 14.12 -16.64
C VAL A 88 -2.41 13.91 -15.12
N ASN A 89 -3.53 13.69 -14.41
CA ASN A 89 -3.47 13.28 -13.02
C ASN A 89 -2.92 11.86 -12.89
N VAL A 90 -2.31 11.53 -11.75
CA VAL A 90 -1.63 10.25 -11.57
C VAL A 90 -2.14 9.50 -10.35
N ILE A 91 -2.33 8.20 -10.54
CA ILE A 91 -2.38 7.20 -9.48
C ILE A 91 -1.15 6.31 -9.67
N VAL A 92 -0.29 6.22 -8.66
CA VAL A 92 0.89 5.33 -8.71
C VAL A 92 0.74 4.20 -7.70
N GLU A 93 1.19 3.00 -8.07
CA GLU A 93 1.25 1.88 -7.14
C GLU A 93 2.20 2.15 -5.97
N LYS A 94 1.94 1.48 -4.87
CA LYS A 94 2.85 1.49 -3.71
C LYS A 94 4.10 0.61 -3.99
N PRO A 95 5.24 0.94 -3.38
CA PRO A 95 5.54 2.20 -2.70
C PRO A 95 5.49 3.37 -3.68
N MET A 96 5.22 4.58 -3.20
CA MET A 96 5.29 5.77 -4.05
C MET A 96 6.61 5.82 -4.84
N THR A 97 7.71 5.59 -4.14
CA THR A 97 9.06 5.39 -4.66
C THR A 97 9.96 4.81 -3.56
N MET A 98 11.24 4.62 -3.81
CA MET A 98 12.19 3.97 -2.90
C MET A 98 12.98 4.93 -2.01
N THR A 99 12.98 6.25 -2.31
CA THR A 99 13.75 7.26 -1.55
C THR A 99 12.92 8.51 -1.29
N LEU A 100 13.21 9.20 -0.19
CA LEU A 100 12.53 10.44 0.17
C LEU A 100 12.74 11.54 -0.88
N ASP A 101 13.95 11.68 -1.39
CA ASP A 101 14.27 12.67 -2.44
C ASP A 101 13.43 12.46 -3.71
N SER A 102 13.27 11.21 -4.13
CA SER A 102 12.42 10.85 -5.27
C SER A 102 10.95 11.20 -5.00
N ALA A 103 10.46 10.89 -3.80
CA ALA A 103 9.09 11.20 -3.41
C ALA A 103 8.84 12.73 -3.38
N GLN A 104 9.81 13.50 -2.88
CA GLN A 104 9.74 14.97 -2.89
C GLN A 104 9.64 15.52 -4.31
N ARG A 105 10.46 15.03 -5.26
CA ARG A 105 10.36 15.46 -6.68
C ARG A 105 9.01 15.13 -7.31
N MET A 106 8.39 14.00 -6.95
CA MET A 106 7.05 13.65 -7.42
C MET A 106 6.00 14.62 -6.86
N VAL A 107 6.08 14.97 -5.57
CA VAL A 107 5.20 15.95 -4.92
C VAL A 107 5.37 17.34 -5.57
N GLU A 108 6.61 17.82 -5.72
CA GLU A 108 6.92 19.10 -6.38
C GLU A 108 6.36 19.17 -7.81
N ALA A 109 6.45 18.07 -8.57
CA ALA A 109 5.87 18.00 -9.90
C ALA A 109 4.34 18.10 -9.88
N ALA A 110 3.69 17.45 -8.91
CA ALA A 110 2.22 17.54 -8.74
C ALA A 110 1.78 18.96 -8.36
N GLU A 111 2.47 19.60 -7.42
CA GLU A 111 2.22 20.99 -7.01
C GLU A 111 2.40 21.97 -8.17
N LYS A 112 3.53 21.87 -8.87
CA LYS A 112 3.86 22.72 -10.03
C LYS A 112 2.83 22.62 -11.15
N THR A 113 2.36 21.41 -11.44
CA THR A 113 1.40 21.15 -12.51
C THR A 113 -0.05 21.34 -12.05
N LYS A 114 -0.30 21.46 -10.75
CA LYS A 114 -1.63 21.52 -10.11
C LYS A 114 -2.48 20.29 -10.47
N LYS A 115 -1.84 19.13 -10.58
CA LYS A 115 -2.48 17.84 -10.86
C LYS A 115 -2.56 16.98 -9.60
N HIS A 116 -3.56 16.13 -9.56
CA HIS A 116 -3.67 15.14 -8.48
C HIS A 116 -2.59 14.07 -8.63
N LEU A 117 -1.95 13.75 -7.51
CA LEU A 117 -1.08 12.60 -7.35
C LEU A 117 -1.61 11.78 -6.17
N PHE A 118 -2.05 10.57 -6.44
CA PHE A 118 -2.48 9.61 -5.43
C PHE A 118 -1.58 8.39 -5.46
N VAL A 119 -1.34 7.80 -4.29
CA VAL A 119 -0.66 6.51 -4.16
C VAL A 119 -1.68 5.46 -3.78
N HIS A 120 -1.63 4.29 -4.41
CA HIS A 120 -2.60 3.20 -4.22
C HIS A 120 -2.37 2.48 -2.89
N GLN A 121 -2.62 3.16 -1.76
CA GLN A 121 -2.57 2.60 -0.41
C GLN A 121 -3.86 1.83 -0.09
N SER A 122 -4.08 0.71 -0.80
CA SER A 122 -5.33 -0.06 -0.75
C SER A 122 -5.65 -0.63 0.63
N SER A 123 -4.64 -0.91 1.46
CA SER A 123 -4.82 -1.47 2.79
C SER A 123 -5.51 -0.55 3.80
N ARG A 124 -5.79 0.71 3.43
CA ARG A 124 -6.68 1.59 4.21
C ARG A 124 -8.13 1.08 4.24
N TRP A 125 -8.52 0.27 3.28
CA TRP A 125 -9.84 -0.34 3.16
C TRP A 125 -9.89 -1.80 3.64
N ASP A 126 -8.78 -2.35 4.17
CA ASP A 126 -8.77 -3.68 4.76
C ASP A 126 -9.76 -3.76 5.92
N ARG A 127 -10.55 -4.83 5.95
CA ARG A 127 -11.68 -4.98 6.89
C ARG A 127 -11.26 -4.90 8.34
N GLU A 128 -10.19 -5.59 8.67
CA GLU A 128 -9.64 -5.60 10.02
C GLU A 128 -9.09 -4.22 10.41
N PHE A 129 -8.59 -3.46 9.44
CA PHE A 129 -8.12 -2.10 9.68
C PHE A 129 -9.31 -1.13 9.90
N VAL A 130 -10.35 -1.23 9.10
CA VAL A 130 -11.60 -0.48 9.30
C VAL A 130 -12.22 -0.83 10.66
N ALA A 131 -12.32 -2.13 11.01
CA ALA A 131 -12.81 -2.56 12.32
C ALA A 131 -11.97 -2.04 13.48
N LEU A 132 -10.64 -1.95 13.31
CA LEU A 132 -9.74 -1.35 14.29
C LEU A 132 -10.02 0.15 14.47
N GLN A 133 -10.14 0.91 13.38
CA GLN A 133 -10.46 2.33 13.41
C GLN A 133 -11.81 2.59 14.13
N GLU A 134 -12.84 1.82 13.80
CA GLU A 134 -14.14 1.89 14.46
C GLU A 134 -14.06 1.55 15.95
N THR A 135 -13.28 0.53 16.31
CA THR A 135 -13.06 0.14 17.71
C THR A 135 -12.35 1.23 18.50
N ILE A 136 -11.33 1.87 17.94
CA ILE A 136 -10.63 3.01 18.55
C ILE A 136 -11.60 4.19 18.71
N ALA A 137 -12.34 4.54 17.66
CA ALA A 137 -13.31 5.64 17.67
C ALA A 137 -14.44 5.43 18.68
N SER A 138 -14.83 4.18 18.94
CA SER A 138 -15.86 3.83 19.96
C SER A 138 -15.39 4.06 21.41
N GLY A 139 -14.09 4.27 21.64
CA GLY A 139 -13.50 4.43 22.98
C GLY A 139 -13.34 3.13 23.77
N LYS A 140 -13.70 1.97 23.24
CA LYS A 140 -13.60 0.66 23.91
C LYS A 140 -12.18 0.33 24.40
N LEU A 141 -11.16 0.77 23.65
CA LEU A 141 -9.76 0.50 24.02
C LEU A 141 -9.21 1.51 25.05
N GLY A 142 -9.87 2.67 25.22
CA GLY A 142 -9.32 3.76 26.02
C GLY A 142 -8.09 4.40 25.38
N LYS A 143 -7.11 4.84 26.17
CA LYS A 143 -5.83 5.35 25.67
C LYS A 143 -5.03 4.21 25.05
N ILE A 144 -4.63 4.32 23.80
CA ILE A 144 -3.75 3.34 23.15
C ILE A 144 -2.36 3.40 23.80
N LEU A 145 -1.80 2.24 24.06
CA LEU A 145 -0.49 2.06 24.71
C LEU A 145 0.51 1.37 23.78
N GLN A 146 0.06 0.34 23.05
CA GLN A 146 0.88 -0.44 22.14
C GLN A 146 0.08 -0.85 20.90
N ILE A 147 0.75 -0.84 19.75
CA ILE A 147 0.21 -1.35 18.49
C ILE A 147 1.22 -2.33 17.90
N GLU A 148 0.80 -3.56 17.66
CA GLU A 148 1.54 -4.52 16.83
C GLU A 148 0.75 -4.78 15.55
N SER A 149 1.43 -4.64 14.41
CA SER A 149 0.88 -4.90 13.07
C SER A 149 1.84 -5.81 12.32
N LYS A 150 1.40 -7.03 11.97
CA LYS A 150 2.27 -8.04 11.39
C LYS A 150 1.67 -8.62 10.12
N ALA A 151 2.51 -8.79 9.09
CA ALA A 151 2.20 -9.52 7.87
C ALA A 151 3.20 -10.68 7.75
N THR A 152 2.85 -11.82 8.33
CA THR A 152 3.74 -12.99 8.36
C THR A 152 3.09 -14.16 7.64
N PHE A 153 3.80 -14.73 6.69
CA PHE A 153 3.35 -15.81 5.83
C PHE A 153 4.55 -16.57 5.26
N CYS A 154 4.30 -17.62 4.50
CA CYS A 154 5.30 -18.33 3.71
C CYS A 154 4.74 -18.57 2.31
N ASP A 155 5.06 -17.66 1.39
CA ASP A 155 4.66 -17.76 -0.02
C ASP A 155 5.89 -18.06 -0.88
N GLU A 156 6.05 -19.32 -1.26
CA GLU A 156 7.13 -19.79 -2.14
C GLU A 156 7.00 -19.19 -3.56
N GLY A 157 5.81 -18.77 -3.96
CA GLY A 157 5.53 -18.12 -5.22
C GLY A 157 5.87 -16.62 -5.25
N TRP A 158 6.09 -15.98 -4.09
CA TRP A 158 6.30 -14.54 -4.01
C TRP A 158 7.40 -14.00 -4.94
N PRO A 159 8.59 -14.64 -5.10
CA PRO A 159 9.61 -14.14 -6.03
C PRO A 159 9.13 -14.03 -7.47
N GLN A 160 8.23 -14.92 -7.90
CA GLN A 160 7.69 -15.01 -9.26
C GLN A 160 6.30 -14.37 -9.41
N TRP A 161 5.73 -13.87 -8.33
CA TRP A 161 4.37 -13.33 -8.36
C TRP A 161 4.25 -12.16 -9.34
N GLY A 162 3.28 -12.24 -10.24
CA GLY A 162 3.03 -11.21 -11.26
C GLY A 162 3.95 -11.26 -12.47
N VAL A 163 4.84 -12.26 -12.56
CA VAL A 163 5.79 -12.44 -13.65
C VAL A 163 5.36 -13.64 -14.48
N GLU A 164 4.62 -13.41 -15.56
CA GLU A 164 4.26 -14.47 -16.50
C GLU A 164 5.41 -14.69 -17.50
N GLY A 165 5.95 -15.92 -17.52
CA GLY A 165 6.96 -16.34 -18.51
C GLY A 165 8.28 -15.56 -18.47
N ALA A 166 8.51 -14.72 -17.49
CA ALA A 166 9.69 -13.89 -17.42
C ALA A 166 10.74 -14.50 -16.48
N ALA A 167 11.95 -14.55 -16.98
CA ALA A 167 13.12 -14.99 -16.23
C ALA A 167 13.59 -13.98 -15.16
N ASN A 168 12.83 -12.92 -14.88
CA ASN A 168 13.28 -11.84 -13.99
C ASN A 168 12.35 -11.62 -12.80
N PRO A 169 12.58 -12.31 -11.67
CA PRO A 169 11.85 -12.10 -10.43
C PRO A 169 12.28 -10.77 -9.78
N TRP A 170 11.71 -9.67 -10.22
CA TRP A 170 12.09 -8.32 -9.81
C TRP A 170 11.96 -8.08 -8.30
N ARG A 171 11.03 -8.79 -7.62
CA ARG A 171 10.82 -8.68 -6.18
C ARG A 171 12.02 -9.10 -5.33
N VAL A 172 12.89 -9.92 -5.87
CA VAL A 172 14.12 -10.38 -5.20
C VAL A 172 15.38 -9.68 -5.70
N LYS A 173 15.21 -8.52 -6.38
CA LYS A 173 16.28 -7.73 -6.97
C LYS A 173 16.31 -6.30 -6.43
N ALA A 174 17.45 -5.90 -5.85
CA ALA A 174 17.62 -4.57 -5.25
C ALA A 174 17.42 -3.43 -6.26
N GLN A 175 17.88 -3.59 -7.51
CA GLN A 175 17.75 -2.56 -8.55
C GLN A 175 16.31 -2.18 -8.88
N TYR A 176 15.33 -3.04 -8.64
CA TYR A 176 13.91 -2.80 -8.89
C TYR A 176 13.14 -2.40 -7.63
N GLY A 177 13.83 -2.22 -6.49
CA GLY A 177 13.18 -1.96 -5.22
C GLY A 177 12.46 -3.17 -4.64
N GLY A 178 13.06 -4.39 -4.82
CA GLY A 178 12.54 -5.60 -4.21
C GLY A 178 12.68 -5.62 -2.69
N GLY A 179 12.22 -6.70 -2.07
CA GLY A 179 12.25 -6.92 -0.63
C GLY A 179 10.90 -6.66 0.06
N MET A 180 10.74 -7.26 1.23
CA MET A 180 9.52 -7.15 2.03
C MET A 180 9.30 -5.74 2.55
N LEU A 181 10.39 -4.99 2.83
CA LEU A 181 10.29 -3.60 3.27
C LEU A 181 9.58 -2.73 2.23
N PHE A 182 9.85 -2.89 0.93
CA PHE A 182 9.20 -2.11 -0.13
C PHE A 182 7.93 -2.76 -0.66
N ASP A 183 7.73 -4.07 -0.47
CA ASP A 183 6.49 -4.73 -0.91
C ASP A 183 5.35 -4.58 0.11
N TRP A 184 5.59 -4.96 1.39
CA TRP A 184 4.59 -4.91 2.47
C TRP A 184 4.73 -3.71 3.41
N GLY A 185 5.94 -3.21 3.58
CA GLY A 185 6.20 -2.06 4.45
C GLY A 185 5.34 -0.84 4.17
N PRO A 186 5.07 -0.46 2.91
CA PRO A 186 4.18 0.67 2.61
C PRO A 186 2.80 0.54 3.22
N HIS A 187 2.20 -0.65 3.21
CA HIS A 187 0.90 -0.91 3.80
C HIS A 187 0.93 -0.80 5.33
N LEU A 188 1.92 -1.45 5.96
CA LEU A 188 2.04 -1.49 7.42
C LEU A 188 2.36 -0.11 8.00
N VAL A 189 3.28 0.62 7.38
CA VAL A 189 3.66 1.98 7.79
C VAL A 189 2.50 2.96 7.58
N ASP A 190 1.83 2.92 6.43
CA ASP A 190 0.69 3.80 6.13
C ASP A 190 -0.43 3.65 7.15
N GLN A 191 -0.80 2.41 7.49
CA GLN A 191 -1.82 2.13 8.49
C GLN A 191 -1.44 2.67 9.87
N ILE A 192 -0.18 2.53 10.30
CA ILE A 192 0.28 3.08 11.59
C ILE A 192 0.27 4.61 11.57
N LEU A 193 0.80 5.24 10.52
CA LEU A 193 0.80 6.70 10.42
C LEU A 193 -0.62 7.27 10.42
N LEU A 194 -1.56 6.60 9.75
CA LEU A 194 -2.97 7.00 9.73
C LEU A 194 -3.61 6.87 11.11
N LEU A 195 -3.35 5.80 11.87
CA LEU A 195 -3.85 5.63 13.23
C LEU A 195 -3.28 6.65 14.20
N MET A 196 -2.00 6.98 14.06
CA MET A 196 -1.31 7.90 14.97
C MET A 196 -1.54 9.37 14.62
N GLY A 197 -1.89 9.69 13.36
CA GLY A 197 -2.12 11.07 12.89
C GLY A 197 -0.88 11.98 12.93
N LYS A 198 0.31 11.42 13.18
CA LYS A 198 1.58 12.15 13.28
C LYS A 198 2.77 11.22 12.98
N GLU A 199 3.92 11.81 12.69
CA GLU A 199 5.18 11.08 12.56
C GLU A 199 5.67 10.52 13.89
N PRO A 200 6.41 9.39 13.90
CA PRO A 200 7.07 8.89 15.10
C PRO A 200 8.22 9.84 15.51
N LYS A 201 8.59 9.84 16.77
CA LYS A 201 9.78 10.55 17.28
C LYS A 201 11.09 9.83 16.94
N GLY A 202 11.01 8.58 16.63
CA GLY A 202 12.15 7.80 16.23
C GLY A 202 11.80 6.40 15.76
N VAL A 203 12.75 5.81 15.09
CA VAL A 203 12.60 4.53 14.40
C VAL A 203 13.77 3.62 14.72
N PHE A 204 13.47 2.35 14.99
CA PHE A 204 14.46 1.28 15.01
C PHE A 204 14.04 0.21 14.02
N GLY A 205 14.94 -0.22 13.13
CA GLY A 205 14.66 -1.20 12.09
C GLY A 205 15.69 -2.34 12.06
N VAL A 206 15.22 -3.51 11.67
CA VAL A 206 16.06 -4.68 11.37
C VAL A 206 15.55 -5.30 10.07
N LEU A 207 16.42 -5.48 9.10
CA LEU A 207 16.16 -6.18 7.85
C LEU A 207 17.04 -7.43 7.78
N GLN A 208 16.47 -8.54 7.34
CA GLN A 208 17.20 -9.80 7.12
C GLN A 208 16.86 -10.36 5.74
N SER A 209 17.88 -10.97 5.13
CA SER A 209 17.80 -11.64 3.83
C SER A 209 18.41 -13.05 3.95
N GLY A 210 18.22 -13.88 2.93
CA GLY A 210 18.95 -15.13 2.83
C GLY A 210 18.14 -16.37 2.55
N VAL A 211 16.82 -16.32 2.56
CA VAL A 211 15.96 -17.44 2.16
C VAL A 211 15.60 -17.31 0.69
N TRP A 212 14.97 -16.18 0.30
CA TRP A 212 14.46 -15.96 -1.05
C TRP A 212 15.42 -15.13 -1.92
N SER A 213 16.25 -14.30 -1.28
CA SER A 213 17.23 -13.46 -1.94
C SER A 213 18.47 -13.23 -1.06
N GLN A 214 19.61 -12.96 -1.72
CA GLN A 214 20.81 -12.43 -1.05
C GLN A 214 20.95 -10.91 -1.25
N GLU A 215 20.09 -10.30 -2.09
CA GLU A 215 20.16 -8.89 -2.45
C GLU A 215 19.18 -8.02 -1.65
N VAL A 216 18.03 -8.59 -1.25
CA VAL A 216 16.95 -7.86 -0.59
C VAL A 216 16.40 -8.65 0.60
N ASP A 217 15.72 -7.96 1.48
CA ASP A 217 15.13 -8.53 2.68
C ASP A 217 13.93 -9.43 2.35
N ASP A 218 13.82 -10.54 3.08
CA ASP A 218 12.66 -11.42 3.13
C ASP A 218 12.00 -11.43 4.54
N TYR A 219 12.58 -10.65 5.44
CA TYR A 219 12.09 -10.30 6.75
C TYR A 219 12.45 -8.88 7.12
N PHE A 220 11.52 -8.13 7.73
CA PHE A 220 11.84 -6.92 8.46
C PHE A 220 11.02 -6.78 9.73
N PHE A 221 11.62 -6.11 10.71
CA PHE A 221 11.00 -5.61 11.92
C PHE A 221 11.27 -4.12 12.04
N ALA A 222 10.28 -3.35 12.51
CA ALA A 222 10.53 -1.97 12.93
C ALA A 222 9.71 -1.59 14.16
N ALA A 223 10.35 -0.79 15.03
CA ALA A 223 9.70 -0.09 16.13
C ALA A 223 9.59 1.40 15.80
N LEU A 224 8.37 1.91 15.77
CA LEU A 224 8.06 3.33 15.60
C LEU A 224 7.69 3.88 16.97
N VAL A 225 8.51 4.78 17.50
CA VAL A 225 8.40 5.29 18.89
C VAL A 225 7.68 6.63 18.86
N TYR A 226 6.57 6.71 19.56
CA TYR A 226 5.81 7.93 19.83
C TYR A 226 5.94 8.31 21.32
N ASP A 227 5.40 9.46 21.73
CA ASP A 227 5.49 9.91 23.14
C ASP A 227 5.01 8.87 24.15
N ASP A 228 3.83 8.32 23.88
CA ASP A 228 3.11 7.44 24.80
C ASP A 228 2.73 6.09 24.18
N VAL A 229 3.10 5.85 22.93
CA VAL A 229 2.73 4.64 22.18
C VAL A 229 3.96 4.05 21.52
N LEU A 230 4.13 2.75 21.68
CA LEU A 230 5.07 1.97 20.89
C LEU A 230 4.32 1.22 19.80
N CYS A 231 4.67 1.49 18.56
CA CYS A 231 4.16 0.73 17.41
C CYS A 231 5.24 -0.21 16.90
N GLN A 232 4.89 -1.48 16.72
CA GLN A 232 5.77 -2.51 16.17
C GLN A 232 5.16 -3.00 14.87
N ILE A 233 5.97 -3.04 13.83
CA ILE A 233 5.60 -3.64 12.54
C ILE A 233 6.58 -4.75 12.20
N GLU A 234 6.05 -5.84 11.66
CA GLU A 234 6.83 -7.01 11.29
C GLU A 234 6.28 -7.61 9.99
N CYS A 235 7.17 -7.93 9.07
CA CYS A 235 6.81 -8.68 7.89
C CYS A 235 7.80 -9.82 7.68
N SER A 236 7.29 -11.01 7.36
CA SER A 236 8.10 -12.18 7.09
C SER A 236 7.46 -13.03 6.00
N ASN A 237 8.24 -13.39 4.98
CA ASN A 237 7.87 -14.43 4.03
C ASN A 237 8.45 -15.80 4.39
N ASN A 238 8.80 -16.01 5.67
CA ASN A 238 9.40 -17.26 6.16
C ASN A 238 8.58 -17.92 7.26
N ALA A 239 7.42 -17.36 7.61
CA ALA A 239 6.60 -17.83 8.72
C ALA A 239 5.59 -18.88 8.27
N ARG A 240 5.87 -20.17 8.53
CA ARG A 240 4.95 -21.28 8.24
C ARG A 240 3.76 -21.35 9.20
N ILE A 241 3.80 -20.61 10.31
CA ILE A 241 2.67 -20.36 11.20
C ILE A 241 2.55 -18.84 11.31
N PRO A 242 1.49 -18.22 10.75
CA PRO A 242 1.33 -16.79 10.77
C PRO A 242 1.17 -16.23 12.19
N ALA A 243 1.84 -15.12 12.46
CA ALA A 243 1.61 -14.33 13.67
C ALA A 243 0.26 -13.60 13.62
N PRO A 244 -0.28 -13.11 14.76
CA PRO A 244 -1.44 -12.24 14.75
C PRO A 244 -1.25 -11.03 13.84
N ARG A 245 -2.28 -10.72 13.02
CA ARG A 245 -2.23 -9.56 12.11
C ARG A 245 -2.21 -8.24 12.88
N TRP A 246 -3.06 -8.14 13.91
CA TRP A 246 -3.15 -7.00 14.79
C TRP A 246 -3.21 -7.43 16.24
N HIS A 247 -2.44 -6.72 17.09
CA HIS A 247 -2.55 -6.78 18.53
C HIS A 247 -2.41 -5.36 19.07
N VAL A 248 -3.53 -4.74 19.46
CA VAL A 248 -3.57 -3.37 19.94
C VAL A 248 -4.01 -3.36 21.39
N ILE A 249 -3.17 -2.83 22.26
CA ILE A 249 -3.40 -2.76 23.71
C ILE A 249 -3.71 -1.31 24.08
N GLY A 250 -4.86 -1.12 24.70
CA GLY A 250 -5.27 0.14 25.27
C GLY A 250 -5.50 0.03 26.78
N SER A 251 -5.71 1.18 27.43
CA SER A 251 -5.89 1.24 28.89
C SER A 251 -7.20 0.61 29.39
N LYS A 252 -8.19 0.40 28.52
CA LYS A 252 -9.50 -0.21 28.83
C LYS A 252 -9.77 -1.49 28.09
N GLY A 253 -8.99 -1.81 27.06
CA GLY A 253 -9.27 -2.98 26.21
C GLY A 253 -8.16 -3.34 25.26
N THR A 254 -8.36 -4.47 24.58
CA THR A 254 -7.45 -5.03 23.58
C THR A 254 -8.22 -5.39 22.33
N PHE A 255 -7.70 -5.01 21.17
CA PHE A 255 -8.14 -5.46 19.87
C PHE A 255 -7.13 -6.47 19.33
N TYR A 256 -7.61 -7.58 18.80
CA TYR A 256 -6.78 -8.68 18.34
C TYR A 256 -7.35 -9.30 17.06
N VAL A 257 -6.48 -9.59 16.10
CA VAL A 257 -6.80 -10.31 14.87
C VAL A 257 -5.85 -11.48 14.72
N GLU A 258 -6.40 -12.69 14.63
CA GLU A 258 -5.60 -13.90 14.39
C GLU A 258 -4.89 -13.83 13.05
N GLY A 259 -3.67 -14.36 12.99
CA GLY A 259 -2.99 -14.66 11.73
C GLY A 259 -3.59 -15.89 11.07
N LYS A 260 -3.82 -15.84 9.76
CA LYS A 260 -4.24 -16.99 8.94
C LYS A 260 -3.54 -16.95 7.59
N GLU A 261 -3.33 -18.13 7.02
CA GLU A 261 -2.74 -18.28 5.69
C GLU A 261 -3.73 -17.88 4.58
N GLU A 262 -5.01 -18.33 4.68
CA GLU A 262 -6.08 -17.96 3.75
C GLU A 262 -7.46 -18.05 4.43
N PRO A 263 -8.33 -17.04 4.27
CA PRO A 263 -7.99 -15.68 3.83
C PRO A 263 -7.00 -15.07 4.82
N PHE A 264 -6.10 -14.23 4.37
CA PHE A 264 -4.91 -13.72 5.10
C PHE A 264 -5.16 -13.27 6.54
N TRP A 265 -6.40 -12.93 6.90
CA TRP A 265 -6.74 -12.39 8.19
C TRP A 265 -7.87 -13.18 8.88
N GLY A 266 -7.65 -13.45 10.15
CA GLY A 266 -8.59 -14.19 10.99
C GLY A 266 -9.70 -13.35 11.58
N ASN A 267 -10.36 -13.92 12.58
CA ASN A 267 -11.43 -13.24 13.30
C ASN A 267 -10.90 -12.08 14.14
N VAL A 268 -11.71 -11.03 14.27
CA VAL A 268 -11.48 -9.95 15.22
C VAL A 268 -12.01 -10.35 16.60
N VAL A 269 -11.17 -10.16 17.62
CA VAL A 269 -11.55 -10.30 19.02
C VAL A 269 -11.30 -8.97 19.72
N ILE A 270 -12.34 -8.43 20.37
CA ILE A 270 -12.25 -7.21 21.17
C ILE A 270 -12.57 -7.56 22.60
N SER A 271 -11.64 -7.33 23.53
CA SER A 271 -11.87 -7.50 24.96
C SER A 271 -11.70 -6.15 25.66
N TYR A 272 -12.71 -5.69 26.38
CA TYR A 272 -12.67 -4.40 27.07
C TYR A 272 -13.44 -4.41 28.40
N VAL A 273 -13.19 -3.41 29.23
CA VAL A 273 -13.83 -3.25 30.54
C VAL A 273 -14.75 -2.05 30.47
N LYS A 274 -16.01 -2.23 30.88
CA LYS A 274 -17.00 -1.16 31.08
C LYS A 274 -16.69 -0.35 32.35
N ASP A 275 -17.34 0.78 32.49
CA ASP A 275 -17.17 1.67 33.67
C ASP A 275 -17.57 0.98 35.00
N ASN A 276 -18.41 -0.05 34.96
CA ASN A 276 -18.78 -0.90 36.10
C ASN A 276 -17.79 -2.05 36.40
N ASN A 277 -16.60 -2.05 35.77
CA ASN A 277 -15.60 -3.11 35.81
C ASN A 277 -16.03 -4.47 35.21
N GLU A 278 -17.14 -4.52 34.47
CA GLU A 278 -17.56 -5.71 33.75
C GLU A 278 -16.68 -5.92 32.50
N ARG A 279 -16.04 -7.10 32.40
CA ARG A 279 -15.27 -7.46 31.22
C ARG A 279 -16.18 -8.00 30.12
N ILE A 280 -16.10 -7.40 28.95
CA ILE A 280 -16.81 -7.83 27.73
C ILE A 280 -15.79 -8.42 26.75
N VAL A 281 -16.21 -9.45 26.03
CA VAL A 281 -15.49 -10.04 24.91
C VAL A 281 -16.42 -10.11 23.72
N GLU A 282 -16.08 -9.40 22.65
CA GLU A 282 -16.77 -9.44 21.37
C GLU A 282 -15.92 -10.22 20.37
N LYS A 283 -16.56 -11.04 19.55
CA LYS A 283 -15.92 -11.73 18.43
C LYS A 283 -16.66 -11.37 17.16
N GLN A 284 -15.91 -10.98 16.14
CA GLN A 284 -16.46 -10.65 14.82
C GLN A 284 -15.76 -11.51 13.77
N THR A 285 -16.56 -12.13 12.93
CA THR A 285 -16.03 -12.85 11.76
C THR A 285 -15.95 -11.86 10.60
N LEU A 286 -14.76 -11.70 10.02
CA LEU A 286 -14.53 -10.80 8.87
C LEU A 286 -14.98 -11.42 7.53
N VAL A 287 -15.57 -12.60 7.53
CA VAL A 287 -15.79 -13.51 6.40
C VAL A 287 -16.85 -12.95 5.51
N ASP A 288 -17.55 -12.14 5.33
CA ASP A 288 -18.60 -11.94 4.29
C ASP A 288 -18.84 -10.50 3.82
N VAL A 289 -17.89 -9.63 4.03
CA VAL A 289 -18.05 -8.29 3.50
C VAL A 289 -17.40 -8.21 2.12
N LYS A 290 -18.13 -8.45 1.06
CA LYS A 290 -17.72 -8.29 -0.34
C LYS A 290 -17.28 -6.87 -0.72
N GLU A 291 -17.31 -5.93 0.20
CA GLU A 291 -17.19 -4.50 -0.08
C GLU A 291 -15.94 -3.84 0.52
N SER A 292 -14.94 -4.60 0.94
CA SER A 292 -13.79 -4.02 1.65
C SER A 292 -12.45 -4.31 0.98
N GLY A 293 -11.54 -3.40 1.10
CA GLY A 293 -10.12 -3.54 1.02
C GLY A 293 -9.54 -3.75 -0.37
N ILE A 294 -8.78 -4.79 -0.50
CA ILE A 294 -8.04 -5.20 -1.70
C ILE A 294 -8.91 -5.25 -2.97
N GLU A 295 -10.22 -5.38 -2.83
CA GLU A 295 -11.18 -5.49 -3.92
C GLU A 295 -11.74 -4.14 -4.44
N GLY A 296 -10.91 -3.10 -4.51
CA GLY A 296 -11.28 -1.87 -5.24
C GLY A 296 -11.87 -0.73 -4.40
N GLY A 297 -11.78 -0.78 -3.07
CA GLY A 297 -12.24 0.30 -2.18
C GLY A 297 -11.65 1.66 -2.53
N PHE A 298 -10.38 1.69 -2.94
CA PHE A 298 -9.73 2.90 -3.45
C PHE A 298 -10.47 3.49 -4.66
N TYR A 299 -10.77 2.67 -5.67
CA TYR A 299 -11.44 3.13 -6.89
C TYR A 299 -12.91 3.48 -6.68
N ARG A 300 -13.61 2.75 -5.81
CA ARG A 300 -14.98 3.07 -5.40
C ARG A 300 -15.07 4.47 -4.78
N ASP A 301 -14.06 4.85 -4.00
CA ASP A 301 -14.07 6.09 -3.22
C ASP A 301 -13.42 7.28 -3.97
N LEU A 302 -12.70 7.04 -5.08
CA LEU A 302 -12.00 8.07 -5.85
C LEU A 302 -12.96 9.18 -6.37
N VAL A 303 -13.99 8.81 -7.10
CA VAL A 303 -14.93 9.80 -7.66
C VAL A 303 -15.70 10.54 -6.58
N PRO A 304 -16.28 9.86 -5.55
CA PRO A 304 -16.87 10.55 -4.41
C PRO A 304 -15.95 11.55 -3.71
N PHE A 305 -14.65 11.23 -3.59
CA PHE A 305 -13.67 12.16 -3.05
C PHE A 305 -13.49 13.40 -3.95
N LEU A 306 -13.27 13.20 -5.25
CA LEU A 306 -13.10 14.29 -6.22
C LEU A 306 -14.32 15.22 -6.30
N GLU A 307 -15.51 14.69 -6.04
CA GLU A 307 -16.76 15.44 -5.96
C GLU A 307 -17.02 16.11 -4.60
N GLY A 308 -16.08 15.97 -3.64
CA GLY A 308 -16.22 16.53 -2.29
C GLY A 308 -17.24 15.80 -1.39
N LYS A 309 -17.71 14.62 -1.79
CA LYS A 309 -18.67 13.79 -1.03
C LYS A 309 -17.99 12.96 0.06
N LYS A 310 -16.68 12.71 -0.06
CA LYS A 310 -15.84 12.08 0.96
C LYS A 310 -14.75 13.06 1.41
N PRO A 311 -14.53 13.24 2.72
CA PRO A 311 -13.59 14.24 3.22
C PRO A 311 -12.12 13.80 3.12
N ASN A 312 -11.88 12.49 3.15
CA ASN A 312 -10.53 11.92 3.24
C ASN A 312 -10.28 10.93 2.11
N PHE A 313 -9.07 10.99 1.58
CA PHE A 313 -8.51 10.04 0.62
C PHE A 313 -7.02 9.87 0.88
N VAL A 314 -6.26 9.27 -0.03
CA VAL A 314 -4.81 9.12 0.12
C VAL A 314 -4.13 10.41 -0.37
N SER A 315 -3.60 11.19 0.57
CA SER A 315 -2.82 12.39 0.24
C SER A 315 -1.41 12.03 -0.24
N MET A 316 -0.87 12.77 -1.23
CA MET A 316 0.53 12.62 -1.64
C MET A 316 1.51 12.91 -0.49
N TYR A 317 1.15 13.78 0.46
CA TYR A 317 1.99 14.09 1.63
C TYR A 317 1.99 12.96 2.65
N GLU A 318 0.85 12.27 2.86
CA GLU A 318 0.81 11.05 3.67
C GLU A 318 1.68 9.96 3.06
N ALA A 319 1.62 9.78 1.75
CA ALA A 319 2.45 8.81 1.04
C ALA A 319 3.95 9.19 1.08
N LEU A 320 4.29 10.49 1.01
CA LEU A 320 5.65 10.99 1.24
C LEU A 320 6.16 10.59 2.63
N ASN A 321 5.34 10.76 3.67
CA ASN A 321 5.69 10.37 5.04
C ASN A 321 5.89 8.86 5.17
N VAL A 322 5.13 8.05 4.44
CA VAL A 322 5.37 6.59 4.36
C VAL A 322 6.76 6.31 3.82
N VAL A 323 7.14 6.93 2.70
CA VAL A 323 8.49 6.75 2.11
C VAL A 323 9.58 7.21 3.08
N LYS A 324 9.40 8.35 3.76
CA LYS A 324 10.33 8.85 4.80
C LYS A 324 10.57 7.78 5.87
N VAL A 325 9.50 7.20 6.42
CA VAL A 325 9.61 6.19 7.47
C VAL A 325 10.26 4.90 6.95
N LEU A 326 9.94 4.44 5.74
CA LEU A 326 10.59 3.27 5.13
C LEU A 326 12.10 3.49 4.95
N GLU A 327 12.50 4.66 4.50
CA GLU A 327 13.92 5.02 4.37
C GLU A 327 14.62 5.07 5.73
N LEU A 328 13.96 5.59 6.78
CA LEU A 328 14.49 5.59 8.14
C LEU A 328 14.62 4.17 8.72
N ILE A 329 13.67 3.28 8.47
CA ILE A 329 13.76 1.86 8.86
C ILE A 329 14.99 1.21 8.22
N LYS A 330 15.19 1.43 6.92
CA LYS A 330 16.35 0.92 6.19
C LYS A 330 17.67 1.47 6.76
N LYS A 331 17.78 2.78 6.92
CA LYS A 331 18.96 3.45 7.50
C LYS A 331 19.26 2.95 8.92
N SER A 332 18.22 2.75 9.74
CA SER A 332 18.36 2.21 11.09
C SER A 332 18.93 0.80 11.09
N SER A 333 18.45 -0.05 10.20
CA SER A 333 18.97 -1.42 10.04
C SER A 333 20.43 -1.43 9.58
N GLU A 334 20.78 -0.61 8.58
CA GLU A 334 22.15 -0.50 8.06
C GLU A 334 23.13 0.00 9.12
N ALA A 335 22.71 0.98 9.92
CA ALA A 335 23.53 1.54 11.01
C ALA A 335 23.47 0.71 12.30
N SER A 336 22.53 -0.24 12.43
CA SER A 336 22.21 -0.95 13.68
C SER A 336 21.93 -0.01 14.85
N GLN A 337 21.22 1.08 14.59
CA GLN A 337 20.98 2.17 15.56
C GLN A 337 19.54 2.68 15.51
N TYR A 338 19.06 3.19 16.64
CA TYR A 338 17.86 3.98 16.72
C TYR A 338 18.09 5.34 16.04
N ILE A 339 17.16 5.77 15.19
CA ILE A 339 17.20 7.05 14.49
C ILE A 339 16.10 7.96 15.03
N HIS A 340 16.47 9.15 15.49
CA HIS A 340 15.52 10.21 15.81
C HIS A 340 14.91 10.80 14.53
N VAL A 341 13.62 11.13 14.57
CA VAL A 341 12.92 11.83 13.50
C VAL A 341 12.82 13.29 13.91
N ASP A 342 13.49 14.14 13.14
CA ASP A 342 13.49 15.59 13.31
C ASP A 342 12.29 16.24 12.62
#